data_59f35016b53ba0343e92adc9156942e6
#
_entry.id   59f35016b53ba0343e92adc9156942e6
#
_cell.length_a   1.000
_cell.length_b   1.000
_cell.length_c   1.000
_cell.angle_alpha   90.00
_cell.angle_beta   90.00
_cell.angle_gamma   90.00
#
_symmetry.space_group_name_H-M   'P 1'
#
loop_
_entity.id
_entity.type
_entity.pdbx_description
1 polymer ?
#
loop_
_entity_poly.entity_id
_entity_poly.type
_entity_poly.pdbx_seq_one_letter_code
_entity_poly.pdbx_strand_id
1 'polypeptide(L)'
;MRALAGAPIRCPIVATDCKRADWLSFETLAATAASPALDAAFAKVLPEDTAKLLLTSGSTGKPKIVVNTHRMLAANQQMIAQCWHFIDEAAPVVVDWLPWSHTFGANHNFHMVLRNGGAFYVDDGRPVPELIGRSVENLRDVSPTLHFNVPKGFEALAPFLEADDAFAARFFGRLQALFYAAASLPPAVWQRFERLASRHCDTLPFFTSAWGATETSPLITSVHFPIPGAGNIGVPVPGNELKFVPSGDKLEMRVRGPSVFERYAGDPEATAAAFDEEGFYRTGDAGRLCDPDDPGAGVIFDGRVSEDFKLTSGTWVSVGTLRLRAVSALAPYASDVVIAGHDRDEIGLLIFPSPAMRAKVPFDDALHEGKAMALDDDVRAWVAGALAQLAQDAGSSQRAARAVILAAPPSLEQGEITDKGYVNQRAVLTLRADDVARLYSDCPSVIRLPVP
;
A
#
# COMPACT_ATOMS: atom_id res chain seq x y z
N MET A 1 -15.56 -10.49 -18.47
CA MET A 1 -16.77 -11.10 -19.03
C MET A 1 -16.59 -12.57 -19.44
N ARG A 2 -15.49 -13.00 -20.09
CA ARG A 2 -15.26 -14.44 -20.41
C ARG A 2 -15.22 -15.36 -19.18
N ALA A 3 -14.71 -14.87 -18.04
CA ALA A 3 -14.61 -15.66 -16.80
C ALA A 3 -15.97 -16.04 -16.18
N LEU A 4 -17.01 -15.24 -16.37
CA LEU A 4 -18.35 -15.50 -15.81
C LEU A 4 -19.17 -16.47 -16.68
N ALA A 5 -18.85 -16.59 -17.96
CA ALA A 5 -19.65 -17.40 -18.90
C ALA A 5 -19.57 -18.92 -18.63
N GLY A 6 -18.59 -19.40 -17.86
CA GLY A 6 -18.44 -20.81 -17.49
C GLY A 6 -18.65 -21.11 -16.00
N ALA A 7 -18.93 -20.09 -15.18
CA ALA A 7 -19.14 -20.28 -13.75
C ALA A 7 -20.57 -20.74 -13.46
N PRO A 8 -20.80 -21.67 -12.52
CA PRO A 8 -22.14 -22.12 -12.12
C PRO A 8 -22.83 -21.05 -11.23
N ILE A 9 -23.10 -19.88 -11.82
CA ILE A 9 -23.70 -18.74 -11.12
C ILE A 9 -25.21 -18.99 -10.97
N ARG A 10 -25.69 -19.03 -9.74
CA ARG A 10 -27.12 -19.24 -9.40
C ARG A 10 -27.86 -17.95 -9.07
N CYS A 11 -27.24 -16.77 -9.24
CA CYS A 11 -27.87 -15.48 -9.03
C CYS A 11 -28.05 -14.73 -10.35
N PRO A 12 -29.01 -13.78 -10.43
CA PRO A 12 -29.13 -12.90 -11.59
C PRO A 12 -27.85 -12.10 -11.81
N ILE A 13 -27.43 -11.99 -13.08
CA ILE A 13 -26.29 -11.14 -13.47
C ILE A 13 -26.86 -9.81 -13.96
N VAL A 14 -26.33 -8.72 -13.41
CA VAL A 14 -26.66 -7.35 -13.83
C VAL A 14 -25.45 -6.77 -14.55
N ALA A 15 -25.67 -6.15 -15.69
CA ALA A 15 -24.61 -5.51 -16.46
C ALA A 15 -25.04 -4.13 -16.98
N THR A 16 -24.11 -3.20 -17.02
CA THR A 16 -24.30 -1.84 -17.53
C THR A 16 -24.22 -1.76 -19.05
N ASP A 17 -23.51 -2.70 -19.68
CA ASP A 17 -23.13 -2.62 -21.10
C ASP A 17 -23.25 -4.00 -21.79
N CYS A 18 -24.24 -4.80 -21.43
CA CYS A 18 -24.37 -6.13 -21.98
C CYS A 18 -25.65 -6.34 -22.79
N LYS A 19 -25.48 -6.83 -24.02
CA LYS A 19 -26.58 -7.18 -24.93
C LYS A 19 -27.03 -8.66 -24.81
N ARG A 20 -26.74 -9.31 -23.67
CA ARG A 20 -27.17 -10.70 -23.45
C ARG A 20 -28.60 -10.70 -22.88
N ALA A 21 -29.48 -11.47 -23.53
CA ALA A 21 -30.88 -11.55 -23.16
C ALA A 21 -31.15 -12.22 -21.80
N ASP A 22 -30.21 -13.00 -21.30
CA ASP A 22 -30.27 -13.70 -19.99
C ASP A 22 -29.73 -12.88 -18.82
N TRP A 23 -29.27 -11.65 -19.06
CA TRP A 23 -28.74 -10.74 -18.05
C TRP A 23 -29.69 -9.55 -17.86
N LEU A 24 -29.74 -9.04 -16.63
CA LEU A 24 -30.52 -7.84 -16.32
C LEU A 24 -29.71 -6.59 -16.69
N SER A 25 -30.39 -5.61 -17.30
CA SER A 25 -29.80 -4.29 -17.52
C SER A 25 -29.78 -3.50 -16.22
N PHE A 26 -28.62 -2.88 -15.91
CA PHE A 26 -28.50 -1.98 -14.77
C PHE A 26 -29.46 -0.78 -14.91
N GLU A 27 -29.61 -0.22 -16.11
CA GLU A 27 -30.51 0.92 -16.37
C GLU A 27 -31.97 0.56 -16.06
N THR A 28 -32.39 -0.67 -16.40
CA THR A 28 -33.74 -1.15 -16.09
C THR A 28 -33.97 -1.26 -14.58
N LEU A 29 -32.96 -1.75 -13.84
CA LEU A 29 -33.03 -1.81 -12.38
C LEU A 29 -32.97 -0.43 -11.74
N ALA A 30 -32.13 0.47 -12.23
CA ALA A 30 -31.99 1.84 -11.74
C ALA A 30 -33.28 2.67 -11.96
N ALA A 31 -34.03 2.36 -13.02
CA ALA A 31 -35.36 2.98 -13.30
C ALA A 31 -36.50 2.40 -12.46
N THR A 32 -36.25 1.37 -11.64
CA THR A 32 -37.31 0.76 -10.80
C THR A 32 -37.68 1.74 -9.70
N ALA A 33 -38.98 2.04 -9.61
CA ALA A 33 -39.53 2.93 -8.58
C ALA A 33 -39.38 2.32 -7.17
N ALA A 34 -39.03 3.17 -6.21
CA ALA A 34 -39.05 2.77 -4.79
C ALA A 34 -40.44 2.30 -4.38
N SER A 35 -40.50 1.31 -3.50
CA SER A 35 -41.77 0.74 -3.03
C SER A 35 -41.73 0.52 -1.52
N PRO A 36 -42.89 0.45 -0.85
CA PRO A 36 -42.95 0.13 0.59
C PRO A 36 -42.27 -1.20 0.97
N ALA A 37 -42.13 -2.12 0.02
CA ALA A 37 -41.37 -3.36 0.24
C ALA A 37 -39.87 -3.12 0.39
N LEU A 38 -39.33 -2.11 -0.29
CA LEU A 38 -37.93 -1.69 -0.12
C LEU A 38 -37.69 -1.15 1.29
N ASP A 39 -38.59 -0.26 1.76
CA ASP A 39 -38.49 0.31 3.11
C ASP A 39 -38.59 -0.77 4.19
N ALA A 40 -39.51 -1.72 4.01
CA ALA A 40 -39.68 -2.85 4.91
C ALA A 40 -38.46 -3.82 4.88
N ALA A 41 -37.79 -3.97 3.75
CA ALA A 41 -36.56 -4.76 3.65
C ALA A 41 -35.39 -4.02 4.32
N PHE A 42 -35.24 -2.72 4.06
CA PHE A 42 -34.20 -1.89 4.67
C PHE A 42 -34.31 -1.85 6.19
N ALA A 43 -35.50 -1.74 6.74
CA ALA A 43 -35.75 -1.74 8.18
C ALA A 43 -35.33 -3.04 8.91
N LYS A 44 -35.07 -4.12 8.17
CA LYS A 44 -34.61 -5.41 8.71
C LYS A 44 -33.09 -5.56 8.69
N VAL A 45 -32.37 -4.67 8.04
CA VAL A 45 -30.90 -4.72 7.99
C VAL A 45 -30.34 -4.42 9.37
N LEU A 46 -29.52 -5.36 9.88
CA LEU A 46 -28.89 -5.25 11.19
C LEU A 46 -27.40 -4.84 11.04
N PRO A 47 -26.82 -4.23 12.08
CA PRO A 47 -25.39 -3.91 12.07
C PRO A 47 -24.47 -5.11 11.83
N GLU A 48 -24.89 -6.30 12.26
CA GLU A 48 -24.15 -7.56 12.13
C GLU A 48 -24.30 -8.24 10.76
N ASP A 49 -25.24 -7.77 9.94
CA ASP A 49 -25.43 -8.32 8.60
C ASP A 49 -24.21 -8.07 7.72
N THR A 50 -23.96 -9.01 6.82
CA THR A 50 -22.86 -8.90 5.86
C THR A 50 -23.16 -7.78 4.86
N ALA A 51 -22.37 -6.71 4.90
CA ALA A 51 -22.47 -5.60 3.95
C ALA A 51 -21.72 -5.91 2.65
N LYS A 52 -20.53 -6.50 2.76
CA LYS A 52 -19.71 -6.90 1.60
C LYS A 52 -18.71 -7.99 1.95
N LEU A 53 -18.20 -8.63 0.91
CA LEU A 53 -17.13 -9.61 0.97
C LEU A 53 -15.94 -9.05 0.21
N LEU A 54 -14.76 -9.00 0.86
CA LEU A 54 -13.53 -8.54 0.24
C LEU A 54 -12.50 -9.66 0.22
N LEU A 55 -11.83 -9.80 -0.92
CA LEU A 55 -10.73 -10.76 -1.08
C LEU A 55 -9.42 -10.15 -0.57
N THR A 56 -8.64 -10.94 0.16
CA THR A 56 -7.26 -10.61 0.49
C THR A 56 -6.31 -11.62 -0.13
N SER A 57 -5.13 -11.17 -0.51
CA SER A 57 -4.04 -12.03 -0.96
C SER A 57 -3.37 -12.72 0.23
N GLY A 58 -4.05 -13.63 0.91
CA GLY A 58 -3.55 -14.25 2.14
C GLY A 58 -2.05 -14.59 2.10
N SER A 59 -1.37 -14.43 3.24
CA SER A 59 0.06 -14.76 3.41
C SER A 59 0.42 -16.23 3.03
N THR A 60 -0.58 -17.09 2.94
CA THR A 60 -0.47 -18.51 2.56
C THR A 60 -0.64 -18.77 1.06
N GLY A 61 -0.82 -17.73 0.24
CA GLY A 61 -0.98 -17.84 -1.22
C GLY A 61 -2.41 -18.13 -1.70
N LYS A 62 -3.33 -18.57 -0.84
CA LYS A 62 -4.75 -18.69 -1.20
C LYS A 62 -5.50 -17.43 -0.77
N PRO A 63 -6.30 -16.81 -1.65
CA PRO A 63 -7.14 -15.67 -1.29
C PRO A 63 -8.11 -16.05 -0.16
N LYS A 64 -8.21 -15.20 0.86
CA LYS A 64 -9.21 -15.32 1.92
C LYS A 64 -10.34 -14.31 1.67
N ILE A 65 -11.55 -14.66 2.06
CA ILE A 65 -12.72 -13.81 1.92
C ILE A 65 -13.05 -13.20 3.28
N VAL A 66 -12.77 -11.91 3.45
CA VAL A 66 -13.10 -11.16 4.66
C VAL A 66 -14.56 -10.75 4.63
N VAL A 67 -15.31 -11.08 5.67
CA VAL A 67 -16.70 -10.63 5.84
C VAL A 67 -16.66 -9.26 6.49
N ASN A 68 -17.11 -8.23 5.77
CA ASN A 68 -17.32 -6.89 6.33
C ASN A 68 -18.81 -6.72 6.66
N THR A 69 -19.12 -6.37 7.91
CA THR A 69 -20.49 -6.08 8.38
C THR A 69 -20.79 -4.59 8.27
N HIS A 70 -22.07 -4.24 8.32
CA HIS A 70 -22.51 -2.83 8.39
C HIS A 70 -21.92 -2.13 9.62
N ARG A 71 -21.85 -2.83 10.78
CA ARG A 71 -21.22 -2.32 12.00
C ARG A 71 -19.77 -1.90 11.75
N MET A 72 -18.96 -2.78 11.15
CA MET A 72 -17.53 -2.51 10.89
C MET A 72 -17.35 -1.25 10.04
N LEU A 73 -18.14 -1.13 8.96
CA LEU A 73 -18.06 0.00 8.05
C LEU A 73 -18.50 1.31 8.72
N ALA A 74 -19.62 1.30 9.44
CA ALA A 74 -20.12 2.48 10.14
C ALA A 74 -19.21 2.91 11.28
N ALA A 75 -18.69 1.96 12.08
CA ALA A 75 -17.75 2.22 13.15
C ALA A 75 -16.48 2.89 12.62
N ASN A 76 -15.91 2.35 11.52
CA ASN A 76 -14.69 2.90 10.94
C ASN A 76 -14.88 4.35 10.45
N GLN A 77 -16.02 4.66 9.81
CA GLN A 77 -16.35 6.02 9.39
C GLN A 77 -16.56 6.97 10.59
N GLN A 78 -17.14 6.48 11.67
CA GLN A 78 -17.28 7.27 12.89
C GLN A 78 -15.91 7.56 13.53
N MET A 79 -15.01 6.60 13.55
CA MET A 79 -13.63 6.75 14.04
C MET A 79 -12.86 7.82 13.24
N ILE A 80 -12.97 7.80 11.91
CA ILE A 80 -12.36 8.81 11.04
C ILE A 80 -12.88 10.20 11.40
N ALA A 81 -14.19 10.37 11.54
CA ALA A 81 -14.78 11.66 11.89
C ALA A 81 -14.35 12.17 13.27
N GLN A 82 -14.14 11.27 14.23
CA GLN A 82 -13.63 11.65 15.57
C GLN A 82 -12.16 12.08 15.55
N CYS A 83 -11.37 11.61 14.57
CA CYS A 83 -9.97 12.02 14.43
C CYS A 83 -9.80 13.23 13.51
N TRP A 84 -10.66 13.39 12.51
CA TRP A 84 -10.54 14.39 11.46
C TRP A 84 -11.70 15.37 11.48
N HIS A 85 -11.76 16.22 12.50
CA HIS A 85 -12.86 17.19 12.69
C HIS A 85 -13.05 18.15 11.52
N PHE A 86 -12.00 18.43 10.75
CA PHE A 86 -12.07 19.30 9.57
C PHE A 86 -13.00 18.78 8.46
N ILE A 87 -13.30 17.48 8.40
CA ILE A 87 -14.25 16.94 7.42
C ILE A 87 -15.71 17.27 7.73
N ASP A 88 -16.02 17.68 8.98
CA ASP A 88 -17.35 18.13 9.37
C ASP A 88 -17.58 19.61 9.01
N GLU A 89 -16.52 20.39 8.78
CA GLU A 89 -16.59 21.83 8.47
C GLU A 89 -16.93 22.08 7.00
N ALA A 90 -16.49 21.21 6.09
CA ALA A 90 -16.76 21.31 4.67
C ALA A 90 -16.86 19.91 4.05
N ALA A 91 -17.89 19.72 3.23
CA ALA A 91 -18.11 18.46 2.50
C ALA A 91 -16.86 18.10 1.66
N PRO A 92 -16.30 16.88 1.79
CA PRO A 92 -15.07 16.50 1.13
C PRO A 92 -15.23 16.43 -0.40
N VAL A 93 -14.21 16.90 -1.12
CA VAL A 93 -14.07 16.74 -2.57
C VAL A 93 -12.85 15.88 -2.83
N VAL A 94 -13.06 14.72 -3.45
CA VAL A 94 -12.03 13.70 -3.68
C VAL A 94 -11.99 13.32 -5.16
N VAL A 95 -10.80 13.25 -5.73
CA VAL A 95 -10.50 12.64 -7.02
C VAL A 95 -9.68 11.40 -6.75
N ASP A 96 -10.21 10.20 -7.03
CA ASP A 96 -9.62 8.95 -6.58
C ASP A 96 -9.67 7.84 -7.63
N TRP A 97 -8.51 7.22 -7.87
CA TRP A 97 -8.32 6.09 -8.76
C TRP A 97 -8.30 4.74 -8.03
N LEU A 98 -8.26 4.74 -6.69
CA LEU A 98 -8.12 3.53 -5.90
C LEU A 98 -9.31 2.59 -6.13
N PRO A 99 -9.06 1.29 -6.35
CA PRO A 99 -10.12 0.35 -6.72
C PRO A 99 -11.11 0.11 -5.58
N TRP A 100 -12.39 0.06 -5.90
CA TRP A 100 -13.47 -0.22 -4.93
C TRP A 100 -13.55 -1.69 -4.52
N SER A 101 -12.84 -2.57 -5.20
CA SER A 101 -12.59 -3.94 -4.75
C SER A 101 -11.62 -4.01 -3.56
N HIS A 102 -10.98 -2.89 -3.21
CA HIS A 102 -10.04 -2.78 -2.13
C HIS A 102 -10.56 -1.89 -1.00
N THR A 103 -10.27 -2.28 0.25
CA THR A 103 -10.76 -1.60 1.46
C THR A 103 -10.36 -0.11 1.53
N PHE A 104 -9.22 0.30 0.98
CA PHE A 104 -8.78 1.69 0.98
C PHE A 104 -9.67 2.56 0.09
N GLY A 105 -9.85 2.22 -1.18
CA GLY A 105 -10.71 2.99 -2.09
C GLY A 105 -12.19 2.94 -1.67
N ALA A 106 -12.70 1.75 -1.32
CA ALA A 106 -14.10 1.56 -1.00
C ALA A 106 -14.46 1.94 0.44
N ASN A 107 -13.89 1.19 1.42
CA ASN A 107 -14.34 1.35 2.82
C ASN A 107 -13.87 2.66 3.44
N HIS A 108 -12.65 3.12 3.09
CA HIS A 108 -12.14 4.39 3.60
C HIS A 108 -12.65 5.57 2.77
N ASN A 109 -12.21 5.69 1.51
CA ASN A 109 -12.41 6.92 0.73
C ASN A 109 -13.86 7.12 0.29
N PHE A 110 -14.45 6.12 -0.39
CA PHE A 110 -15.81 6.24 -0.91
C PHE A 110 -16.83 6.39 0.22
N HIS A 111 -16.76 5.57 1.28
CA HIS A 111 -17.69 5.68 2.39
C HIS A 111 -17.52 6.98 3.19
N MET A 112 -16.29 7.50 3.29
CA MET A 112 -16.04 8.79 3.94
C MET A 112 -16.73 9.94 3.18
N VAL A 113 -16.59 9.97 1.86
CA VAL A 113 -17.29 10.97 1.03
C VAL A 113 -18.81 10.81 1.14
N LEU A 114 -19.30 9.56 1.08
CA LEU A 114 -20.73 9.27 1.20
C LEU A 114 -21.31 9.71 2.55
N ARG A 115 -20.61 9.40 3.67
CA ARG A 115 -21.04 9.79 5.03
C ARG A 115 -21.14 11.29 5.20
N ASN A 116 -20.23 12.05 4.60
CA ASN A 116 -20.11 13.48 4.78
C ASN A 116 -20.81 14.30 3.67
N GLY A 117 -21.57 13.68 2.77
CA GLY A 117 -22.30 14.36 1.70
C GLY A 117 -21.38 15.08 0.71
N GLY A 118 -20.18 14.56 0.51
CA GLY A 118 -19.17 15.13 -0.36
C GLY A 118 -19.31 14.78 -1.84
N ALA A 119 -18.35 15.20 -2.65
CA ALA A 119 -18.23 14.88 -4.05
C ALA A 119 -17.08 13.91 -4.31
N PHE A 120 -17.38 12.78 -4.93
CA PHE A 120 -16.41 11.76 -5.32
C PHE A 120 -16.29 11.72 -6.84
N TYR A 121 -15.12 12.08 -7.36
CA TYR A 121 -14.78 12.00 -8.76
C TYR A 121 -13.99 10.73 -9.01
N VAL A 122 -14.56 9.83 -9.81
CA VAL A 122 -13.90 8.58 -10.19
C VAL A 122 -12.81 8.89 -11.21
N ASP A 123 -11.57 8.65 -10.82
CA ASP A 123 -10.39 8.85 -11.67
C ASP A 123 -10.06 7.55 -12.41
N ASP A 124 -9.99 7.61 -13.74
CA ASP A 124 -9.61 6.50 -14.61
C ASP A 124 -8.07 6.43 -14.84
N GLY A 125 -7.31 7.32 -14.20
CA GLY A 125 -5.86 7.29 -14.17
C GLY A 125 -5.29 6.25 -13.20
N ARG A 126 -3.96 6.13 -13.19
CA ARG A 126 -3.18 5.30 -12.25
C ARG A 126 -1.74 5.81 -12.19
N PRO A 127 -0.97 5.49 -11.12
CA PRO A 127 0.43 5.92 -10.98
C PRO A 127 1.39 5.06 -11.83
N VAL A 128 1.07 4.89 -13.11
CA VAL A 128 1.91 4.24 -14.12
C VAL A 128 2.09 5.20 -15.30
N PRO A 129 3.21 5.14 -16.04
CA PRO A 129 3.53 6.12 -17.08
C PRO A 129 2.41 6.36 -18.11
N GLU A 130 1.69 5.30 -18.48
CA GLU A 130 0.66 5.34 -19.51
C GLU A 130 -0.65 6.00 -19.03
N LEU A 131 -0.89 6.05 -17.71
CA LEU A 131 -2.19 6.44 -17.15
C LEU A 131 -2.12 7.64 -16.19
N ILE A 132 -0.94 8.01 -15.68
CA ILE A 132 -0.82 9.13 -14.72
C ILE A 132 -1.30 10.46 -15.31
N GLY A 133 -1.14 10.63 -16.64
CA GLY A 133 -1.62 11.82 -17.33
C GLY A 133 -3.12 12.07 -17.17
N ARG A 134 -3.94 11.02 -17.11
CA ARG A 134 -5.39 11.13 -16.86
C ARG A 134 -5.69 11.68 -15.47
N SER A 135 -5.02 11.14 -14.44
CA SER A 135 -5.14 11.67 -13.07
C SER A 135 -4.75 13.14 -13.00
N VAL A 136 -3.71 13.56 -13.73
CA VAL A 136 -3.28 14.96 -13.80
C VAL A 136 -4.36 15.83 -14.46
N GLU A 137 -4.96 15.39 -15.56
CA GLU A 137 -6.07 16.10 -16.23
C GLU A 137 -7.28 16.23 -15.30
N ASN A 138 -7.70 15.14 -14.65
CA ASN A 138 -8.80 15.17 -13.69
C ASN A 138 -8.53 16.11 -12.50
N LEU A 139 -7.30 16.14 -11.98
CA LEU A 139 -6.90 17.06 -10.91
C LEU A 139 -6.73 18.52 -11.38
N ARG A 140 -6.51 18.77 -12.67
CA ARG A 140 -6.57 20.11 -13.26
C ARG A 140 -8.01 20.64 -13.30
N ASP A 141 -8.98 19.77 -13.57
CA ASP A 141 -10.39 20.15 -13.64
C ASP A 141 -11.01 20.28 -12.25
N VAL A 142 -10.61 19.42 -11.31
CA VAL A 142 -11.18 19.36 -9.96
C VAL A 142 -10.10 19.62 -8.92
N SER A 143 -10.23 20.74 -8.18
CA SER A 143 -9.39 21.01 -7.00
C SER A 143 -9.91 20.18 -5.80
N PRO A 144 -9.16 19.19 -5.28
CA PRO A 144 -9.61 18.37 -4.18
C PRO A 144 -9.48 19.11 -2.84
N THR A 145 -10.30 18.71 -1.85
CA THR A 145 -10.07 19.10 -0.45
C THR A 145 -9.24 18.05 0.30
N LEU A 146 -9.31 16.79 -0.12
CA LEU A 146 -8.55 15.68 0.41
C LEU A 146 -7.92 14.90 -0.75
N HIS A 147 -6.63 14.62 -0.66
CA HIS A 147 -5.94 13.81 -1.65
C HIS A 147 -5.41 12.52 -1.02
N PHE A 148 -5.97 11.40 -1.43
CA PHE A 148 -5.60 10.06 -1.00
C PHE A 148 -4.74 9.40 -2.06
N ASN A 149 -3.63 8.82 -1.65
CA ASN A 149 -2.81 8.06 -2.59
C ASN A 149 -1.95 7.02 -1.87
N VAL A 150 -1.37 6.14 -2.68
CA VAL A 150 -0.25 5.30 -2.26
C VAL A 150 1.06 6.05 -2.51
N PRO A 151 2.19 5.69 -1.87
CA PRO A 151 3.48 6.37 -2.08
C PRO A 151 3.86 6.51 -3.56
N LYS A 152 3.62 5.47 -4.36
CA LYS A 152 3.90 5.51 -5.80
C LYS A 152 3.08 6.55 -6.55
N GLY A 153 1.86 6.83 -6.09
CA GLY A 153 1.01 7.88 -6.67
C GLY A 153 1.56 9.28 -6.37
N PHE A 154 2.07 9.51 -5.17
CA PHE A 154 2.76 10.76 -4.84
C PHE A 154 4.03 10.94 -5.67
N GLU A 155 4.86 9.90 -5.82
CA GLU A 155 6.05 9.95 -6.68
C GLU A 155 5.71 10.30 -8.13
N ALA A 156 4.66 9.66 -8.68
CA ALA A 156 4.27 9.86 -10.07
C ALA A 156 3.65 11.24 -10.33
N LEU A 157 2.92 11.81 -9.35
CA LEU A 157 2.26 13.12 -9.47
C LEU A 157 3.23 14.30 -9.30
N ALA A 158 4.24 14.17 -8.44
CA ALA A 158 5.13 15.26 -8.08
C ALA A 158 5.81 15.98 -9.27
N PRO A 159 6.34 15.30 -10.32
CA PRO A 159 6.95 15.97 -11.46
C PRO A 159 6.00 16.91 -12.20
N PHE A 160 4.71 16.58 -12.29
CA PHE A 160 3.71 17.43 -12.96
C PHE A 160 3.39 18.68 -12.14
N LEU A 161 3.33 18.56 -10.81
CA LEU A 161 3.14 19.70 -9.92
C LEU A 161 4.37 20.62 -9.91
N GLU A 162 5.57 20.06 -10.03
CA GLU A 162 6.81 20.84 -10.10
C GLU A 162 6.99 21.57 -11.43
N ALA A 163 6.47 21.01 -12.52
CA ALA A 163 6.61 21.58 -13.85
C ALA A 163 5.56 22.65 -14.18
N ASP A 164 4.48 22.75 -13.41
CA ASP A 164 3.35 23.64 -13.71
C ASP A 164 2.80 24.30 -12.43
N ASP A 165 3.22 25.55 -12.18
CA ASP A 165 2.81 26.33 -11.02
C ASP A 165 1.29 26.60 -10.99
N ALA A 166 0.63 26.76 -12.15
CA ALA A 166 -0.81 26.98 -12.19
C ALA A 166 -1.58 25.71 -11.77
N PHE A 167 -1.11 24.55 -12.20
CA PHE A 167 -1.65 23.27 -11.76
C PHE A 167 -1.40 23.05 -10.27
N ALA A 168 -0.19 23.31 -9.78
CA ALA A 168 0.14 23.20 -8.37
C ALA A 168 -0.72 24.11 -7.49
N ALA A 169 -0.87 25.39 -7.88
CA ALA A 169 -1.73 26.33 -7.18
C ALA A 169 -3.21 25.87 -7.12
N ARG A 170 -3.71 25.29 -8.21
CA ARG A 170 -5.06 24.73 -8.25
C ARG A 170 -5.20 23.48 -7.38
N PHE A 171 -4.23 22.56 -7.45
CA PHE A 171 -4.21 21.33 -6.64
C PHE A 171 -4.19 21.62 -5.15
N PHE A 172 -3.32 22.54 -4.71
CA PHE A 172 -3.18 22.90 -3.31
C PHE A 172 -4.21 23.91 -2.80
N GLY A 173 -4.87 24.65 -3.70
CA GLY A 173 -5.69 25.83 -3.34
C GLY A 173 -6.86 25.59 -2.40
N ARG A 174 -7.37 24.36 -2.29
CA ARG A 174 -8.44 23.96 -1.38
C ARG A 174 -8.05 22.77 -0.47
N LEU A 175 -6.81 22.31 -0.61
CA LEU A 175 -6.37 21.06 0.00
C LEU A 175 -6.23 21.20 1.51
N GLN A 176 -6.99 20.43 2.27
CA GLN A 176 -6.94 20.36 3.73
C GLN A 176 -5.99 19.24 4.19
N ALA A 177 -5.96 18.10 3.49
CA ALA A 177 -5.09 16.99 3.85
C ALA A 177 -4.52 16.23 2.64
N LEU A 178 -3.28 15.77 2.82
CA LEU A 178 -2.59 14.77 2.01
C LEU A 178 -2.51 13.48 2.82
N PHE A 179 -3.04 12.39 2.29
CA PHE A 179 -3.09 11.12 2.99
C PHE A 179 -2.40 10.02 2.19
N TYR A 180 -1.44 9.36 2.80
CA TYR A 180 -0.83 8.17 2.22
C TYR A 180 -1.06 6.94 3.09
N ALA A 181 -1.24 5.80 2.46
CA ALA A 181 -1.34 4.51 3.13
C ALA A 181 -0.88 3.35 2.24
N ALA A 182 -1.00 2.14 2.77
CA ALA A 182 -0.70 0.87 2.12
C ALA A 182 0.79 0.53 1.97
N ALA A 183 1.69 1.51 2.02
CA ALA A 183 3.14 1.34 2.06
C ALA A 183 3.79 2.53 2.76
N SER A 184 5.06 2.41 3.13
CA SER A 184 5.83 3.51 3.70
C SER A 184 6.17 4.55 2.64
N LEU A 185 5.96 5.82 2.95
CA LEU A 185 6.32 6.93 2.07
C LEU A 185 7.81 7.26 2.22
N PRO A 186 8.58 7.32 1.11
CA PRO A 186 9.96 7.76 1.18
C PRO A 186 10.09 9.19 1.73
N PRO A 187 11.04 9.47 2.64
CA PRO A 187 11.21 10.81 3.21
C PRO A 187 11.43 11.91 2.15
N ALA A 188 12.11 11.58 1.06
CA ALA A 188 12.32 12.52 -0.04
C ALA A 188 11.01 12.93 -0.73
N VAL A 189 10.03 12.03 -0.82
CA VAL A 189 8.71 12.33 -1.40
C VAL A 189 7.90 13.22 -0.44
N TRP A 190 7.93 12.92 0.86
CA TRP A 190 7.34 13.77 1.89
C TRP A 190 7.85 15.22 1.78
N GLN A 191 9.17 15.41 1.85
CA GLN A 191 9.82 16.73 1.76
C GLN A 191 9.51 17.44 0.43
N ARG A 192 9.34 16.69 -0.65
CA ARG A 192 8.99 17.23 -1.96
C ARG A 192 7.60 17.87 -1.94
N PHE A 193 6.61 17.20 -1.34
CA PHE A 193 5.25 17.72 -1.18
C PHE A 193 5.17 18.87 -0.17
N GLU A 194 5.95 18.84 0.91
CA GLU A 194 6.06 19.99 1.83
C GLU A 194 6.58 21.24 1.11
N ARG A 195 7.65 21.10 0.30
CA ARG A 195 8.17 22.23 -0.49
C ARG A 195 7.17 22.74 -1.53
N LEU A 196 6.42 21.85 -2.18
CA LEU A 196 5.37 22.24 -3.11
C LEU A 196 4.24 22.98 -2.40
N ALA A 197 3.72 22.42 -1.31
CA ALA A 197 2.66 23.05 -0.51
C ALA A 197 3.08 24.42 0.01
N SER A 198 4.30 24.57 0.53
CA SER A 198 4.81 25.85 1.08
C SER A 198 4.91 26.98 0.06
N ARG A 199 4.89 26.68 -1.25
CA ARG A 199 4.86 27.69 -2.33
C ARG A 199 3.46 28.16 -2.69
N HIS A 200 2.45 27.33 -2.41
CA HIS A 200 1.09 27.52 -2.92
C HIS A 200 0.02 27.65 -1.82
N CYS A 201 0.39 27.46 -0.54
CA CYS A 201 -0.53 27.53 0.59
C CYS A 201 -0.01 28.45 1.66
N ASP A 202 -0.88 29.30 2.21
CA ASP A 202 -0.60 30.09 3.44
C ASP A 202 -0.57 29.17 4.68
N THR A 203 -1.42 28.14 4.68
CA THR A 203 -1.44 27.09 5.71
C THR A 203 -1.18 25.76 5.03
N LEU A 204 -0.18 25.02 5.51
CA LEU A 204 0.16 23.71 4.95
C LEU A 204 -0.99 22.73 5.15
N PRO A 205 -1.37 21.95 4.10
CA PRO A 205 -2.31 20.86 4.27
C PRO A 205 -1.75 19.83 5.25
N PHE A 206 -2.62 19.23 6.03
CA PHE A 206 -2.25 18.21 6.99
C PHE A 206 -1.74 16.95 6.27
N PHE A 207 -0.44 16.69 6.35
CA PHE A 207 0.13 15.49 5.75
C PHE A 207 0.06 14.34 6.75
N THR A 208 -0.69 13.29 6.43
CA THR A 208 -1.08 12.26 7.37
C THR A 208 -1.01 10.85 6.79
N SER A 209 -1.07 9.88 7.68
CA SER A 209 -1.08 8.46 7.37
C SER A 209 -1.97 7.70 8.37
N ALA A 210 -2.30 6.48 7.99
CA ALA A 210 -2.99 5.54 8.85
C ALA A 210 -2.54 4.11 8.55
N TRP A 211 -2.80 3.21 9.48
CA TRP A 211 -2.52 1.80 9.30
C TRP A 211 -3.76 0.96 9.58
N GLY A 212 -3.83 -0.15 8.84
CA GLY A 212 -4.88 -1.14 8.97
C GLY A 212 -4.88 -2.12 7.80
N ALA A 213 -5.89 -2.98 7.75
CA ALA A 213 -6.01 -4.06 6.79
C ALA A 213 -7.46 -4.23 6.31
N THR A 214 -7.70 -5.13 5.37
CA THR A 214 -9.07 -5.49 4.95
C THR A 214 -9.86 -6.04 6.14
N GLU A 215 -9.22 -6.78 7.01
CA GLU A 215 -9.75 -7.35 8.24
C GLU A 215 -10.13 -6.31 9.30
N THR A 216 -9.73 -5.05 9.10
CA THR A 216 -9.99 -3.95 10.06
C THR A 216 -10.81 -2.79 9.48
N SER A 217 -11.28 -2.87 8.25
CA SER A 217 -12.29 -2.06 7.54
C SER A 217 -11.98 -0.59 7.15
N PRO A 218 -10.81 -0.10 6.86
CA PRO A 218 -9.47 -0.65 7.11
C PRO A 218 -8.80 -0.12 8.37
N LEU A 219 -9.18 1.06 8.88
CA LEU A 219 -8.38 1.91 9.75
C LEU A 219 -8.40 1.45 11.21
N ILE A 220 -7.21 1.22 11.76
CA ILE A 220 -7.00 0.94 13.19
C ILE A 220 -6.27 2.08 13.88
N THR A 221 -5.21 2.61 13.24
CA THR A 221 -4.50 3.78 13.75
C THR A 221 -4.59 4.92 12.77
N SER A 222 -4.51 6.14 13.25
CA SER A 222 -4.46 7.35 12.42
C SER A 222 -3.51 8.37 13.03
N VAL A 223 -2.72 8.99 12.17
CA VAL A 223 -2.04 10.22 12.52
C VAL A 223 -3.07 11.35 12.45
N HIS A 224 -3.38 11.97 13.58
CA HIS A 224 -4.28 13.13 13.67
C HIS A 224 -3.65 14.26 14.48
N PHE A 225 -2.33 14.26 14.57
CA PHE A 225 -1.47 15.24 15.21
C PHE A 225 -0.25 15.52 14.32
N PRO A 226 0.43 16.67 14.49
CA PRO A 226 1.62 16.99 13.70
C PRO A 226 2.74 15.97 13.89
N ILE A 227 3.33 15.52 12.79
CA ILE A 227 4.50 14.63 12.76
C ILE A 227 5.62 15.26 11.92
N PRO A 228 6.89 15.01 12.25
CA PRO A 228 8.02 15.64 11.56
C PRO A 228 8.35 15.02 10.21
N GLY A 229 7.65 13.93 9.83
CA GLY A 229 7.92 13.21 8.59
C GLY A 229 7.21 11.87 8.52
N ALA A 230 7.44 11.15 7.44
CA ALA A 230 6.83 9.85 7.19
C ALA A 230 7.32 8.74 8.14
N GLY A 231 6.52 7.69 8.30
CA GLY A 231 6.87 6.47 9.07
C GLY A 231 6.06 6.27 10.34
N ASN A 232 5.54 7.34 10.95
CA ASN A 232 4.57 7.25 12.03
C ASN A 232 3.21 6.87 11.44
N ILE A 233 2.57 5.85 11.99
CA ILE A 233 1.23 5.38 11.60
C ILE A 233 0.13 5.82 12.57
N GLY A 234 0.46 6.69 13.50
CA GLY A 234 -0.47 7.29 14.48
C GLY A 234 -0.74 6.43 15.70
N VAL A 235 -1.82 6.75 16.37
CA VAL A 235 -2.33 6.05 17.55
C VAL A 235 -3.62 5.30 17.22
N PRO A 236 -4.02 4.29 18.02
CA PRO A 236 -5.31 3.63 17.86
C PRO A 236 -6.46 4.66 17.86
N VAL A 237 -7.33 4.56 16.83
CA VAL A 237 -8.51 5.42 16.77
C VAL A 237 -9.54 5.00 17.82
N PRO A 238 -10.45 5.90 18.25
CA PRO A 238 -11.40 5.65 19.33
C PRO A 238 -12.17 4.33 19.15
N GLY A 239 -12.19 3.50 20.19
CA GLY A 239 -12.85 2.19 20.20
C GLY A 239 -11.98 1.02 19.79
N ASN A 240 -10.79 1.25 19.27
CA ASN A 240 -9.82 0.20 18.95
C ASN A 240 -8.72 0.10 20.02
N GLU A 241 -8.29 -1.13 20.25
CA GLU A 241 -7.17 -1.47 21.10
C GLU A 241 -6.04 -2.05 20.27
N LEU A 242 -4.81 -1.71 20.61
CA LEU A 242 -3.60 -2.24 20.00
C LEU A 242 -2.67 -2.72 21.11
N LYS A 243 -2.16 -3.95 20.99
CA LYS A 243 -1.10 -4.45 21.84
C LYS A 243 0.10 -4.90 21.02
N PHE A 244 1.26 -4.85 21.64
CA PHE A 244 2.52 -5.35 21.08
C PHE A 244 2.85 -6.71 21.71
N VAL A 245 3.11 -7.72 20.87
CA VAL A 245 3.45 -9.06 21.29
C VAL A 245 4.82 -9.46 20.71
N PRO A 246 5.77 -9.90 21.53
CA PRO A 246 7.09 -10.32 21.04
C PRO A 246 6.99 -11.40 19.96
N SER A 247 7.70 -11.21 18.85
CA SER A 247 7.79 -12.14 17.74
C SER A 247 9.19 -12.04 17.10
N GLY A 248 10.09 -12.95 17.51
CA GLY A 248 11.52 -12.80 17.21
C GLY A 248 12.08 -11.53 17.84
N ASP A 249 12.75 -10.72 17.05
CA ASP A 249 13.33 -9.43 17.49
C ASP A 249 12.36 -8.26 17.34
N LYS A 250 11.12 -8.53 16.93
CA LYS A 250 10.08 -7.51 16.69
C LYS A 250 8.92 -7.65 17.65
N LEU A 251 8.06 -6.65 17.62
CA LEU A 251 6.80 -6.63 18.32
C LEU A 251 5.67 -6.70 17.28
N GLU A 252 4.94 -7.82 17.23
CA GLU A 252 3.73 -7.95 16.42
C GLU A 252 2.64 -7.06 16.98
N MET A 253 2.03 -6.26 16.12
CA MET A 253 0.85 -5.48 16.45
C MET A 253 -0.39 -6.36 16.36
N ARG A 254 -1.12 -6.51 17.47
CA ARG A 254 -2.42 -7.19 17.52
C ARG A 254 -3.49 -6.21 17.92
N VAL A 255 -4.67 -6.35 17.31
CA VAL A 255 -5.73 -5.34 17.41
C VAL A 255 -7.08 -5.96 17.74
N ARG A 256 -7.90 -5.19 18.46
CA ARG A 256 -9.27 -5.52 18.80
C ARG A 256 -10.14 -4.27 18.73
N GLY A 257 -11.36 -4.38 18.24
CA GLY A 257 -12.29 -3.26 18.19
C GLY A 257 -13.47 -3.51 17.26
N PRO A 258 -14.45 -2.58 17.22
CA PRO A 258 -15.69 -2.76 16.46
C PRO A 258 -15.52 -2.74 14.93
N SER A 259 -14.36 -2.29 14.43
CA SER A 259 -14.02 -2.32 13.00
C SER A 259 -13.25 -3.58 12.60
N VAL A 260 -12.88 -4.45 13.57
CA VAL A 260 -12.16 -5.69 13.31
C VAL A 260 -13.16 -6.77 12.91
N PHE A 261 -12.82 -7.54 11.88
CA PHE A 261 -13.67 -8.62 11.36
C PHE A 261 -13.83 -9.76 12.38
N GLU A 262 -14.88 -10.57 12.16
CA GLU A 262 -15.14 -11.72 13.02
C GLU A 262 -14.74 -13.04 12.36
N ARG A 263 -14.76 -13.10 11.02
CA ARG A 263 -14.50 -14.35 10.30
C ARG A 263 -14.09 -14.16 8.85
N TYR A 264 -13.39 -15.15 8.34
CA TYR A 264 -13.28 -15.42 6.91
C TYR A 264 -14.45 -16.28 6.43
N ALA A 265 -15.07 -15.94 5.31
CA ALA A 265 -16.18 -16.69 4.77
C ALA A 265 -15.72 -18.08 4.30
N GLY A 266 -16.36 -19.13 4.83
CA GLY A 266 -16.08 -20.52 4.43
C GLY A 266 -14.76 -21.08 4.93
N ASP A 267 -14.03 -20.38 5.83
CA ASP A 267 -12.73 -20.82 6.35
C ASP A 267 -12.67 -20.67 7.89
N PRO A 268 -13.25 -21.62 8.64
CA PRO A 268 -13.25 -21.57 10.10
C PRO A 268 -11.86 -21.81 10.70
N GLU A 269 -10.99 -22.57 10.05
CA GLU A 269 -9.62 -22.81 10.51
C GLU A 269 -8.78 -21.54 10.44
N ALA A 270 -8.79 -20.85 9.28
CA ALA A 270 -8.12 -19.58 9.14
C ALA A 270 -8.71 -18.52 10.07
N THR A 271 -10.02 -18.56 10.33
CA THR A 271 -10.67 -17.67 11.30
C THR A 271 -10.14 -17.90 12.71
N ALA A 272 -10.12 -19.15 13.18
CA ALA A 272 -9.61 -19.48 14.51
C ALA A 272 -8.12 -19.11 14.67
N ALA A 273 -7.30 -19.36 13.65
CA ALA A 273 -5.88 -19.02 13.67
C ALA A 273 -5.60 -17.50 13.62
N ALA A 274 -6.58 -16.71 13.17
CA ALA A 274 -6.42 -15.26 13.03
C ALA A 274 -6.48 -14.50 14.37
N PHE A 275 -7.00 -15.11 15.43
CA PHE A 275 -7.15 -14.47 16.73
C PHE A 275 -6.29 -15.15 17.80
N ASP A 276 -5.90 -14.39 18.80
CA ASP A 276 -5.28 -14.94 20.00
C ASP A 276 -6.33 -15.25 21.08
N GLU A 277 -5.87 -15.79 22.23
CA GLU A 277 -6.73 -16.24 23.32
C GLU A 277 -7.50 -15.09 23.99
N GLU A 278 -7.05 -13.85 23.84
CA GLU A 278 -7.73 -12.64 24.33
C GLU A 278 -8.66 -12.01 23.28
N GLY A 279 -8.79 -12.61 22.08
CA GLY A 279 -9.62 -12.13 20.98
C GLY A 279 -9.01 -10.99 20.17
N PHE A 280 -7.69 -10.77 20.25
CA PHE A 280 -7.02 -9.82 19.38
C PHE A 280 -6.66 -10.45 18.03
N TYR A 281 -6.96 -9.75 16.95
CA TYR A 281 -6.55 -10.14 15.61
C TYR A 281 -5.02 -10.05 15.45
N ARG A 282 -4.41 -11.15 15.01
CA ARG A 282 -2.99 -11.27 14.68
C ARG A 282 -2.76 -10.67 13.30
N THR A 283 -2.24 -9.45 13.24
CA THR A 283 -2.10 -8.75 11.96
C THR A 283 -0.93 -9.26 11.11
N GLY A 284 0.08 -9.85 11.77
CA GLY A 284 1.35 -10.20 11.16
C GLY A 284 2.21 -8.98 10.79
N ASP A 285 1.79 -7.79 11.16
CA ASP A 285 2.55 -6.54 11.01
C ASP A 285 3.27 -6.22 12.31
N ALA A 286 4.48 -5.69 12.21
CA ALA A 286 5.29 -5.28 13.36
C ALA A 286 5.29 -3.75 13.51
N GLY A 287 5.44 -3.31 14.76
CA GLY A 287 5.58 -1.90 15.08
C GLY A 287 6.17 -1.69 16.47
N ARG A 288 6.50 -0.45 16.77
CA ARG A 288 7.00 -0.03 18.07
C ARG A 288 6.50 1.38 18.40
N LEU A 289 6.44 1.73 19.66
CA LEU A 289 6.14 3.10 20.05
C LEU A 289 7.16 4.06 19.42
N CYS A 290 6.70 5.20 18.97
CA CYS A 290 7.56 6.29 18.50
C CYS A 290 8.44 6.80 19.65
N ASP A 291 7.82 6.99 20.80
CA ASP A 291 8.46 7.28 22.08
C ASP A 291 8.01 6.23 23.12
N PRO A 292 8.93 5.46 23.72
CA PRO A 292 8.58 4.49 24.76
C PRO A 292 7.90 5.09 26.00
N ASP A 293 8.17 6.36 26.30
CA ASP A 293 7.65 7.06 27.47
C ASP A 293 6.34 7.82 27.17
N ASP A 294 6.02 8.02 25.90
CA ASP A 294 4.78 8.68 25.45
C ASP A 294 4.06 7.86 24.34
N PRO A 295 3.13 6.98 24.71
CA PRO A 295 2.32 6.26 23.72
C PRO A 295 1.49 7.17 22.80
N GLY A 296 1.22 8.42 23.22
CA GLY A 296 0.52 9.42 22.42
C GLY A 296 1.34 9.95 21.24
N ALA A 297 2.67 9.78 21.25
CA ALA A 297 3.54 10.13 20.15
C ALA A 297 3.36 9.22 18.90
N GLY A 298 2.59 8.14 19.03
CA GLY A 298 2.23 7.24 17.94
C GLY A 298 3.11 6.01 17.81
N VAL A 299 2.89 5.28 16.73
CA VAL A 299 3.53 4.01 16.42
C VAL A 299 4.35 4.15 15.15
N ILE A 300 5.55 3.60 15.16
CA ILE A 300 6.40 3.43 13.97
C ILE A 300 6.15 2.03 13.41
N PHE A 301 5.79 1.96 12.13
CA PHE A 301 5.64 0.69 11.40
C PHE A 301 7.00 0.04 11.15
N ASP A 302 7.14 -1.25 11.45
CA ASP A 302 8.39 -1.99 11.33
C ASP A 302 8.29 -3.22 10.40
N GLY A 303 7.45 -3.13 9.38
CA GLY A 303 7.32 -4.15 8.34
C GLY A 303 6.47 -5.35 8.76
N ARG A 304 6.54 -6.43 7.97
CA ARG A 304 5.84 -7.68 8.23
C ARG A 304 6.69 -8.66 8.99
N VAL A 305 6.13 -9.27 10.03
CA VAL A 305 6.81 -10.33 10.79
C VAL A 305 7.19 -11.51 9.90
N SER A 306 6.32 -11.87 8.92
CA SER A 306 6.54 -13.03 8.04
C SER A 306 7.54 -12.79 6.90
N GLU A 307 7.96 -11.55 6.67
CA GLU A 307 8.96 -11.20 5.64
C GLU A 307 10.38 -11.23 6.18
N ASP A 308 10.53 -11.11 7.49
CA ASP A 308 11.83 -11.14 8.15
C ASP A 308 12.40 -12.56 8.16
N PHE A 309 13.71 -12.64 8.08
CA PHE A 309 14.41 -13.92 8.04
C PHE A 309 15.69 -13.88 8.87
N LYS A 310 16.25 -15.06 9.11
CA LYS A 310 17.57 -15.21 9.72
C LYS A 310 18.64 -15.49 8.68
N LEU A 311 19.80 -14.89 8.88
CA LEU A 311 21.05 -15.34 8.26
C LEU A 311 21.53 -16.63 8.90
N THR A 312 22.47 -17.35 8.27
CA THR A 312 23.12 -18.55 8.85
C THR A 312 23.80 -18.24 10.17
N SER A 313 24.27 -17.00 10.37
CA SER A 313 24.82 -16.51 11.64
C SER A 313 23.78 -16.41 12.79
N GLY A 314 22.49 -16.63 12.50
CA GLY A 314 21.39 -16.43 13.45
C GLY A 314 20.91 -14.98 13.55
N THR A 315 21.55 -14.04 12.83
CA THR A 315 21.17 -12.62 12.81
C THR A 315 19.82 -12.43 12.13
N TRP A 316 18.88 -11.78 12.79
CA TRP A 316 17.61 -11.36 12.19
C TRP A 316 17.78 -10.18 11.24
N VAL A 317 17.12 -10.23 10.09
CA VAL A 317 17.06 -9.18 9.08
C VAL A 317 15.66 -8.60 9.02
N SER A 318 15.52 -7.32 9.37
CA SER A 318 14.29 -6.56 9.20
C SER A 318 14.14 -6.11 7.75
N VAL A 319 13.37 -6.87 6.97
CA VAL A 319 13.20 -6.67 5.53
C VAL A 319 12.58 -5.31 5.24
N GLY A 320 11.51 -4.94 5.93
CA GLY A 320 10.81 -3.67 5.68
C GLY A 320 11.70 -2.44 5.89
N THR A 321 12.44 -2.41 7.01
CA THR A 321 13.36 -1.30 7.34
C THR A 321 14.52 -1.23 6.35
N LEU A 322 15.14 -2.38 6.03
CA LEU A 322 16.26 -2.42 5.11
C LEU A 322 15.85 -2.04 3.68
N ARG A 323 14.67 -2.48 3.22
CA ARG A 323 14.14 -2.12 1.91
C ARG A 323 14.00 -0.61 1.75
N LEU A 324 13.41 0.08 2.74
CA LEU A 324 13.26 1.55 2.70
C LEU A 324 14.61 2.26 2.62
N ARG A 325 15.58 1.83 3.43
CA ARG A 325 16.94 2.37 3.41
C ARG A 325 17.62 2.11 2.07
N ALA A 326 17.47 0.89 1.53
CA ALA A 326 18.05 0.52 0.25
C ALA A 326 17.45 1.33 -0.91
N VAL A 327 16.13 1.48 -0.98
CA VAL A 327 15.47 2.32 -1.99
C VAL A 327 15.94 3.77 -1.89
N SER A 328 16.07 4.31 -0.67
CA SER A 328 16.56 5.67 -0.45
C SER A 328 18.02 5.85 -0.90
N ALA A 329 18.90 4.92 -0.55
CA ALA A 329 20.31 4.97 -0.94
C ALA A 329 20.53 4.78 -2.46
N LEU A 330 19.61 4.03 -3.09
CA LEU A 330 19.62 3.74 -4.52
C LEU A 330 18.81 4.74 -5.35
N ALA A 331 18.25 5.82 -4.76
CA ALA A 331 17.58 6.87 -5.50
C ALA A 331 18.58 7.71 -6.32
N PRO A 332 18.23 8.15 -7.56
CA PRO A 332 16.94 7.99 -8.24
C PRO A 332 16.84 6.73 -9.13
N TYR A 333 17.77 5.79 -9.03
CA TYR A 333 17.97 4.71 -10.00
C TYR A 333 17.25 3.40 -9.67
N ALA A 334 16.81 3.19 -8.43
CA ALA A 334 15.93 2.07 -8.08
C ALA A 334 14.46 2.52 -8.00
N SER A 335 13.56 1.75 -8.63
CA SER A 335 12.11 1.92 -8.43
C SER A 335 11.65 1.15 -7.20
N ASP A 336 12.28 0.04 -6.88
CA ASP A 336 12.06 -0.77 -5.71
C ASP A 336 13.20 -1.77 -5.50
N VAL A 337 13.24 -2.43 -4.33
CA VAL A 337 14.24 -3.40 -3.95
C VAL A 337 13.60 -4.58 -3.24
N VAL A 338 14.05 -5.79 -3.54
CA VAL A 338 13.69 -7.02 -2.81
C VAL A 338 14.91 -7.52 -2.05
N ILE A 339 14.71 -7.84 -0.78
CA ILE A 339 15.78 -8.27 0.13
C ILE A 339 15.86 -9.79 0.13
N ALA A 340 17.03 -10.33 -0.20
CA ALA A 340 17.32 -11.77 -0.17
C ALA A 340 18.39 -12.07 0.89
N GLY A 341 18.40 -13.32 1.42
CA GLY A 341 19.40 -13.71 2.42
C GLY A 341 18.93 -14.79 3.40
N HIS A 342 17.70 -15.28 3.26
CA HIS A 342 17.22 -16.39 4.07
C HIS A 342 18.16 -17.60 3.94
N ASP A 343 18.66 -18.09 5.09
CA ASP A 343 19.63 -19.18 5.17
C ASP A 343 20.93 -18.93 4.37
N ARG A 344 21.36 -17.67 4.25
CA ARG A 344 22.62 -17.25 3.63
C ARG A 344 23.50 -16.53 4.65
N ASP A 345 24.79 -16.42 4.32
CA ASP A 345 25.78 -15.76 5.19
C ASP A 345 25.66 -14.24 5.15
N GLU A 346 25.06 -13.71 4.09
CA GLU A 346 24.98 -12.27 3.84
C GLU A 346 23.68 -11.88 3.11
N ILE A 347 23.33 -10.60 3.25
CA ILE A 347 22.17 -10.00 2.62
C ILE A 347 22.49 -9.59 1.19
N GLY A 348 21.58 -9.89 0.26
CA GLY A 348 21.62 -9.43 -1.13
C GLY A 348 20.39 -8.63 -1.53
N LEU A 349 20.56 -7.78 -2.53
CA LEU A 349 19.51 -6.95 -3.09
C LEU A 349 19.18 -7.35 -4.52
N LEU A 350 17.90 -7.58 -4.82
CA LEU A 350 17.36 -7.59 -6.17
C LEU A 350 16.79 -6.20 -6.46
N ILE A 351 17.38 -5.46 -7.38
CA ILE A 351 17.04 -4.06 -7.67
C ILE A 351 16.15 -4.00 -8.91
N PHE A 352 14.95 -3.47 -8.75
CA PHE A 352 14.10 -3.06 -9.87
C PHE A 352 14.53 -1.67 -10.34
N PRO A 353 15.00 -1.53 -11.59
CA PRO A 353 15.50 -0.26 -12.09
C PRO A 353 14.38 0.74 -12.30
N SER A 354 14.65 2.00 -11.97
CA SER A 354 13.79 3.13 -12.30
C SER A 354 13.88 3.49 -13.79
N PRO A 355 12.96 4.33 -14.32
CA PRO A 355 13.12 4.90 -15.66
C PRO A 355 14.43 5.67 -15.84
N ALA A 356 14.93 6.33 -14.79
CA ALA A 356 16.21 7.04 -14.83
C ALA A 356 17.41 6.09 -15.01
N MET A 357 17.37 4.91 -14.40
CA MET A 357 18.39 3.87 -14.64
C MET A 357 18.25 3.27 -16.04
N ARG A 358 17.04 2.99 -16.48
CA ARG A 358 16.77 2.42 -17.81
C ARG A 358 17.26 3.32 -18.95
N ALA A 359 17.26 4.63 -18.77
CA ALA A 359 17.79 5.57 -19.74
C ALA A 359 19.32 5.52 -19.87
N LYS A 360 20.02 4.99 -18.84
CA LYS A 360 21.49 4.89 -18.81
C LYS A 360 22.03 3.51 -19.21
N VAL A 361 21.20 2.49 -19.07
CA VAL A 361 21.59 1.11 -19.36
C VAL A 361 20.72 0.59 -20.50
N PRO A 362 21.28 0.12 -21.61
CA PRO A 362 20.51 -0.49 -22.69
C PRO A 362 19.85 -1.77 -22.16
N PHE A 363 18.54 -1.70 -21.95
CA PHE A 363 17.71 -2.85 -21.66
C PHE A 363 17.32 -3.50 -22.99
N ASP A 364 17.82 -4.69 -23.23
CA ASP A 364 17.36 -5.52 -24.33
C ASP A 364 16.12 -6.29 -23.81
N ASP A 365 14.94 -5.98 -24.35
CA ASP A 365 13.68 -6.67 -24.00
C ASP A 365 13.75 -8.17 -24.33
N ALA A 366 14.70 -8.61 -25.19
CA ALA A 366 14.96 -10.01 -25.48
C ALA A 366 15.74 -10.77 -24.37
N LEU A 367 16.24 -10.07 -23.35
CA LEU A 367 16.98 -10.67 -22.22
C LEU A 367 16.07 -11.19 -21.10
N HIS A 368 14.77 -11.37 -21.34
CA HIS A 368 13.80 -11.89 -20.36
C HIS A 368 14.08 -13.32 -19.86
N GLU A 369 15.02 -14.03 -20.49
CA GLU A 369 15.41 -15.40 -20.13
C GLU A 369 16.78 -15.45 -19.45
N GLY A 370 16.88 -15.00 -18.20
CA GLY A 370 18.01 -15.37 -17.31
C GLY A 370 19.41 -14.89 -17.72
N LYS A 371 19.55 -14.07 -18.76
CA LYS A 371 20.85 -13.54 -19.18
C LYS A 371 21.29 -12.36 -18.34
N ALA A 372 22.53 -12.43 -17.85
CA ALA A 372 23.16 -11.35 -17.13
C ALA A 372 23.27 -10.10 -18.00
N MET A 373 22.73 -8.97 -17.51
CA MET A 373 22.87 -7.67 -18.14
C MET A 373 24.31 -7.20 -18.08
N ALA A 374 24.89 -6.77 -19.19
CA ALA A 374 26.19 -6.09 -19.20
C ALA A 374 25.98 -4.70 -18.56
N LEU A 375 26.49 -4.54 -17.34
CA LEU A 375 26.41 -3.27 -16.62
C LEU A 375 27.55 -2.36 -17.03
N ASP A 376 27.23 -1.10 -17.29
CA ASP A 376 28.19 -0.02 -17.39
C ASP A 376 28.98 0.12 -16.06
N ASP A 377 30.27 0.42 -16.16
CA ASP A 377 31.16 0.58 -15.00
C ASP A 377 30.68 1.72 -14.06
N ASP A 378 30.10 2.78 -14.61
CA ASP A 378 29.54 3.88 -13.82
C ASP A 378 28.32 3.43 -13.00
N VAL A 379 27.43 2.63 -13.57
CA VAL A 379 26.27 2.06 -12.86
C VAL A 379 26.74 1.10 -11.77
N ARG A 380 27.73 0.29 -12.09
CA ARG A 380 28.34 -0.64 -11.12
C ARG A 380 28.96 0.08 -9.94
N ALA A 381 29.78 1.11 -10.22
CA ALA A 381 30.42 1.93 -9.20
C ALA A 381 29.39 2.64 -8.32
N TRP A 382 28.33 3.15 -8.95
CA TRP A 382 27.28 3.84 -8.22
C TRP A 382 26.49 2.89 -7.27
N VAL A 383 26.09 1.69 -7.73
CA VAL A 383 25.43 0.70 -6.87
C VAL A 383 26.36 0.24 -5.74
N ALA A 384 27.66 0.00 -6.05
CA ALA A 384 28.64 -0.35 -5.02
C ALA A 384 28.78 0.77 -3.97
N GLY A 385 28.76 2.04 -4.40
CA GLY A 385 28.74 3.20 -3.49
C GLY A 385 27.49 3.23 -2.59
N ALA A 386 26.31 2.92 -3.14
CA ALA A 386 25.08 2.82 -2.36
C ALA A 386 25.14 1.67 -1.34
N LEU A 387 25.68 0.51 -1.72
CA LEU A 387 25.92 -0.60 -0.78
C LEU A 387 26.88 -0.19 0.35
N ALA A 388 27.95 0.55 0.02
CA ALA A 388 28.89 1.07 1.00
C ALA A 388 28.23 2.07 1.96
N GLN A 389 27.36 2.95 1.45
CA GLN A 389 26.59 3.87 2.27
C GLN A 389 25.62 3.12 3.22
N LEU A 390 24.95 2.08 2.73
CA LEU A 390 24.06 1.24 3.56
C LEU A 390 24.83 0.50 4.66
N ALA A 391 26.09 0.19 4.41
CA ALA A 391 26.97 -0.52 5.36
C ALA A 391 27.60 0.41 6.41
N GLN A 392 27.57 1.74 6.22
CA GLN A 392 28.09 2.68 7.21
C GLN A 392 27.28 2.61 8.49
N ASP A 393 27.96 2.42 9.61
CA ASP A 393 27.38 2.32 10.95
C ASP A 393 26.30 1.24 11.11
N ALA A 394 26.27 0.25 10.20
CA ALA A 394 25.27 -0.81 10.17
C ALA A 394 25.84 -2.14 10.66
N GLY A 395 25.10 -2.77 11.58
CA GLY A 395 25.32 -4.18 11.95
C GLY A 395 25.03 -5.14 10.80
N SER A 396 25.39 -6.42 10.97
CA SER A 396 25.18 -7.48 9.94
C SER A 396 23.74 -7.61 9.46
N SER A 397 22.75 -7.26 10.29
CA SER A 397 21.31 -7.29 9.97
C SER A 397 20.86 -6.22 8.97
N GLN A 398 21.69 -5.22 8.69
CA GLN A 398 21.36 -4.07 7.84
C GLN A 398 22.40 -3.84 6.73
N ARG A 399 23.41 -4.68 6.65
CA ARG A 399 24.51 -4.60 5.70
C ARG A 399 24.23 -5.49 4.49
N ALA A 400 23.76 -4.89 3.39
CA ALA A 400 23.67 -5.60 2.12
C ALA A 400 25.05 -5.72 1.48
N ALA A 401 25.50 -6.96 1.22
CA ALA A 401 26.85 -7.24 0.73
C ALA A 401 26.91 -7.39 -0.79
N ARG A 402 25.77 -7.62 -1.44
CA ARG A 402 25.68 -7.86 -2.88
C ARG A 402 24.38 -7.35 -3.49
N ALA A 403 24.41 -7.08 -4.78
CA ALA A 403 23.22 -6.67 -5.52
C ALA A 403 23.23 -7.18 -6.96
N VAL A 404 22.05 -7.41 -7.53
CA VAL A 404 21.82 -7.57 -8.96
C VAL A 404 20.72 -6.63 -9.42
N ILE A 405 20.86 -6.10 -10.64
CA ILE A 405 19.82 -5.31 -11.28
C ILE A 405 18.97 -6.26 -12.13
N LEU A 406 17.67 -6.20 -11.94
CA LEU A 406 16.70 -7.03 -12.65
C LEU A 406 16.40 -6.44 -14.03
N ALA A 407 16.41 -7.26 -15.07
CA ALA A 407 16.13 -6.83 -16.44
C ALA A 407 14.64 -6.49 -16.66
N ALA A 408 13.74 -7.32 -16.12
CA ALA A 408 12.31 -7.17 -16.28
C ALA A 408 11.66 -6.44 -15.11
N PRO A 409 10.65 -5.57 -15.34
CA PRO A 409 9.83 -4.97 -14.28
C PRO A 409 9.06 -6.05 -13.53
N PRO A 410 8.53 -5.75 -12.33
CA PRO A 410 7.69 -6.70 -11.62
C PRO A 410 6.36 -6.91 -12.37
N SER A 411 5.92 -8.16 -12.45
CA SER A 411 4.70 -8.57 -13.16
C SER A 411 3.46 -8.48 -12.27
N LEU A 412 2.44 -7.75 -12.74
CA LEU A 412 1.13 -7.72 -12.11
C LEU A 412 0.39 -9.06 -12.28
N GLU A 413 0.49 -9.68 -13.47
CA GLU A 413 -0.19 -10.94 -13.79
C GLU A 413 0.32 -12.10 -12.93
N GLN A 414 1.61 -12.10 -12.60
CA GLN A 414 2.23 -13.12 -11.76
C GLN A 414 2.17 -12.79 -10.26
N GLY A 415 1.61 -11.64 -9.89
CA GLY A 415 1.48 -11.21 -8.50
C GLY A 415 2.79 -10.71 -7.86
N GLU A 416 3.81 -10.37 -8.66
CA GLU A 416 5.04 -9.74 -8.17
C GLU A 416 4.82 -8.30 -7.73
N ILE A 417 3.80 -7.64 -8.29
CA ILE A 417 3.33 -6.34 -7.88
C ILE A 417 1.84 -6.43 -7.55
N THR A 418 1.43 -5.79 -6.48
CA THR A 418 0.04 -5.75 -6.07
C THR A 418 -0.75 -4.77 -6.94
N ASP A 419 -2.08 -4.86 -6.92
CA ASP A 419 -3.00 -3.92 -7.56
C ASP A 419 -2.85 -2.47 -7.08
N LYS A 420 -2.21 -2.28 -5.92
CA LYS A 420 -1.82 -0.98 -5.34
C LYS A 420 -0.46 -0.47 -5.83
N GLY A 421 0.26 -1.24 -6.66
CA GLY A 421 1.51 -0.83 -7.29
C GLY A 421 2.78 -1.02 -6.46
N TYR A 422 2.78 -1.82 -5.40
CA TYR A 422 4.00 -2.15 -4.66
C TYR A 422 4.41 -3.62 -4.79
N VAL A 423 5.71 -3.85 -4.67
CA VAL A 423 6.31 -5.17 -4.91
C VAL A 423 6.00 -6.13 -3.77
N ASN A 424 5.57 -7.34 -4.15
CA ASN A 424 5.36 -8.47 -3.26
C ASN A 424 6.70 -9.21 -3.06
N GLN A 425 7.37 -8.94 -1.96
CA GLN A 425 8.66 -9.50 -1.57
C GLN A 425 8.73 -11.02 -1.78
N ARG A 426 7.75 -11.76 -1.25
CA ARG A 426 7.71 -13.21 -1.29
C ARG A 426 7.49 -13.75 -2.71
N ALA A 427 6.57 -13.14 -3.45
CA ALA A 427 6.28 -13.56 -4.83
C ALA A 427 7.53 -13.39 -5.71
N VAL A 428 8.22 -12.26 -5.60
CA VAL A 428 9.45 -12.00 -6.37
C VAL A 428 10.54 -13.02 -6.01
N LEU A 429 10.80 -13.28 -4.73
CA LEU A 429 11.82 -14.26 -4.33
C LEU A 429 11.51 -15.68 -4.86
N THR A 430 10.22 -16.03 -4.95
CA THR A 430 9.79 -17.33 -5.45
C THR A 430 9.86 -17.43 -6.98
N LEU A 431 9.32 -16.42 -7.67
CA LEU A 431 9.22 -16.43 -9.14
C LEU A 431 10.57 -16.16 -9.82
N ARG A 432 11.46 -15.41 -9.14
CA ARG A 432 12.81 -15.09 -9.63
C ARG A 432 13.89 -15.87 -8.89
N ALA A 433 13.63 -17.13 -8.58
CA ALA A 433 14.61 -17.99 -7.91
C ALA A 433 15.96 -18.07 -8.63
N ASP A 434 15.98 -17.99 -9.98
CA ASP A 434 17.21 -17.95 -10.77
C ASP A 434 17.99 -16.65 -10.57
N ASP A 435 17.31 -15.50 -10.44
CA ASP A 435 17.97 -14.24 -10.11
C ASP A 435 18.52 -14.25 -8.69
N VAL A 436 17.80 -14.89 -7.75
CA VAL A 436 18.31 -15.11 -6.38
C VAL A 436 19.54 -16.02 -6.40
N ALA A 437 19.52 -17.12 -7.17
CA ALA A 437 20.68 -18.00 -7.31
C ALA A 437 21.89 -17.26 -7.93
N ARG A 438 21.64 -16.46 -8.97
CA ARG A 438 22.66 -15.60 -9.59
C ARG A 438 23.25 -14.60 -8.60
N LEU A 439 22.41 -13.96 -7.77
CA LEU A 439 22.84 -12.99 -6.74
C LEU A 439 23.93 -13.59 -5.82
N TYR A 440 23.83 -14.89 -5.51
CA TYR A 440 24.77 -15.59 -4.63
C TYR A 440 25.87 -16.37 -5.39
N SER A 441 25.98 -16.16 -6.69
CA SER A 441 27.06 -16.75 -7.52
C SER A 441 28.21 -15.78 -7.73
N ASP A 442 29.24 -16.25 -8.44
CA ASP A 442 30.38 -15.44 -8.90
C ASP A 442 30.13 -14.79 -10.28
N CYS A 443 28.86 -14.68 -10.70
CA CYS A 443 28.52 -14.07 -11.97
C CYS A 443 29.02 -12.60 -12.03
N PRO A 444 29.62 -12.19 -13.17
CA PRO A 444 30.13 -10.81 -13.32
C PRO A 444 29.05 -9.72 -13.19
N SER A 445 27.75 -10.07 -13.36
CA SER A 445 26.66 -9.12 -13.15
C SER A 445 26.33 -8.83 -11.67
N VAL A 446 26.89 -9.61 -10.75
CA VAL A 446 26.74 -9.36 -9.31
C VAL A 446 27.67 -8.21 -8.89
N ILE A 447 27.05 -7.19 -8.31
CA ILE A 447 27.77 -6.07 -7.71
C ILE A 447 28.00 -6.41 -6.24
N ARG A 448 29.23 -6.34 -5.78
CA ARG A 448 29.59 -6.66 -4.40
C ARG A 448 30.03 -5.42 -3.65
N LEU A 449 29.72 -5.38 -2.37
CA LEU A 449 30.28 -4.39 -1.47
C LEU A 449 31.81 -4.55 -1.49
N PRO A 450 32.58 -3.48 -1.75
CA PRO A 450 34.03 -3.55 -1.65
C PRO A 450 34.42 -4.09 -0.26
N VAL A 451 35.31 -5.09 -0.26
CA VAL A 451 35.94 -5.55 0.99
C VAL A 451 36.84 -4.43 1.47
N PRO A 452 36.72 -3.97 2.72
CA PRO A 452 37.58 -2.91 3.25
C PRO A 452 39.06 -3.29 3.29
#